data_7bfc8d3b0ad6e8a2e5cc6499d43e101c
#
_entry.id   7bfc8d3b0ad6e8a2e5cc6499d43e101c
#
_cell.length_a   1.000
_cell.length_b   1.000
_cell.length_c   1.000
_cell.angle_alpha   90.00
_cell.angle_beta   90.00
_cell.angle_gamma   90.00
#
_symmetry.space_group_name_H-M   'P 1'
#
loop_
_entity.id
_entity.type
_entity.pdbx_description
1 polymer ?
#
loop_
_entity_poly.entity_id
_entity_poly.type
_entity_poly.pdbx_seq_one_letter_code
_entity_poly.pdbx_strand_id
1 'polypeptide(L)'
;MRTKIGDTVPSYISRLQEIEPVDLESEKSHFKFKSCVWGPFVMGIKLPMYFINELIDRAQKNRTNDARRALAGHLDLEHFYTPDDKDWFMSKMAKIFMAYRHSHEDHFDLHEYLPKDKDGNSIRFPMRFSLESLWINYMQAGEFNPTHNHSGDLSFV
;
A
#
# COMPACT_ATOMS: atom_id res chain seq x y z
N MET A 1 3.98 24.90 31.02
CA MET A 1 4.94 23.80 30.92
C MET A 1 4.62 23.05 29.64
N ARG A 2 5.37 23.25 28.53
CA ARG A 2 5.13 22.57 27.25
C ARG A 2 5.86 21.22 27.33
N THR A 3 5.13 20.13 27.43
CA THR A 3 5.67 18.78 27.26
C THR A 3 6.18 18.67 25.81
N LYS A 4 7.48 18.44 25.63
CA LYS A 4 8.05 18.10 24.34
C LYS A 4 7.49 16.75 23.91
N ILE A 5 6.57 16.77 22.93
CA ILE A 5 6.22 15.57 22.17
C ILE A 5 7.41 15.35 21.21
N GLY A 6 8.38 14.58 21.63
CA GLY A 6 9.61 14.49 20.82
C GLY A 6 10.48 13.26 21.01
N ASP A 7 10.29 12.45 22.01
CA ASP A 7 11.36 11.50 22.36
C ASP A 7 10.97 10.01 22.42
N THR A 8 9.84 9.61 21.83
CA THR A 8 9.56 8.18 21.64
C THR A 8 8.88 7.93 20.32
N VAL A 9 9.62 8.14 19.23
CA VAL A 9 9.26 7.43 17.98
C VAL A 9 9.45 5.95 18.32
N PRO A 10 8.38 5.14 18.29
CA PRO A 10 8.49 3.73 18.62
C PRO A 10 9.58 3.07 17.76
N SER A 11 10.38 2.20 18.37
CA SER A 11 11.56 1.58 17.73
C SER A 11 11.26 0.86 16.40
N TYR A 12 9.99 0.54 16.12
CA TYR A 12 9.55 -0.04 14.85
C TYR A 12 9.54 0.96 13.68
N ILE A 13 9.27 2.26 13.94
CA ILE A 13 9.30 3.28 12.87
C ILE A 13 10.75 3.56 12.45
N SER A 14 11.69 3.60 13.40
CA SER A 14 13.12 3.76 13.09
C SER A 14 13.68 2.61 12.24
N ARG A 15 13.09 1.41 12.35
CA ARG A 15 13.51 0.24 11.57
C ARG A 15 12.95 0.21 10.14
N LEU A 16 11.88 0.96 9.84
CA LEU A 16 11.38 1.09 8.46
C LEU A 16 12.33 1.89 7.56
N GLN A 17 13.23 2.70 8.15
CA GLN A 17 14.22 3.48 7.40
C GLN A 17 15.35 2.63 6.79
N GLU A 18 15.51 1.38 7.23
CA GLU A 18 16.55 0.46 6.72
C GLU A 18 16.10 -0.38 5.50
N ILE A 19 14.86 -0.16 5.01
CA ILE A 19 14.36 -0.92 3.87
C ILE A 19 14.97 -0.36 2.58
N GLU A 20 15.72 -1.21 1.87
CA GLU A 20 16.25 -0.88 0.55
C GLU A 20 15.13 -0.64 -0.47
N PRO A 21 15.33 0.25 -1.45
CA PRO A 21 14.37 0.43 -2.53
C PRO A 21 14.14 -0.87 -3.29
N VAL A 22 12.88 -1.09 -3.68
CA VAL A 22 12.49 -2.21 -4.52
C VAL A 22 12.70 -1.81 -5.98
N ASP A 23 13.48 -2.59 -6.72
CA ASP A 23 13.55 -2.46 -8.17
C ASP A 23 12.38 -3.24 -8.80
N LEU A 24 11.37 -2.50 -9.27
CA LEU A 24 10.15 -3.06 -9.83
C LEU A 24 10.33 -3.64 -11.24
N GLU A 25 11.42 -3.27 -11.92
CA GLU A 25 11.70 -3.72 -13.29
C GLU A 25 12.57 -5.00 -13.33
N SER A 26 13.27 -5.32 -12.24
CA SER A 26 14.12 -6.49 -12.17
C SER A 26 13.33 -7.78 -11.92
N GLU A 27 13.49 -8.78 -12.78
CA GLU A 27 12.94 -10.12 -12.55
C GLU A 27 13.55 -10.81 -11.31
N LYS A 28 14.73 -10.36 -10.87
CA LYS A 28 15.46 -10.89 -9.71
C LYS A 28 15.27 -10.06 -8.45
N SER A 29 14.38 -9.06 -8.48
CA SER A 29 14.16 -8.20 -7.31
C SER A 29 13.59 -9.03 -6.14
N HIS A 30 14.43 -9.29 -5.16
CA HIS A 30 14.00 -9.79 -3.88
C HIS A 30 13.55 -8.59 -3.08
N PHE A 31 12.24 -8.50 -2.84
CA PHE A 31 11.68 -7.43 -2.04
C PHE A 31 12.20 -7.53 -0.61
N LYS A 32 12.87 -6.48 -0.12
CA LYS A 32 13.13 -6.34 1.30
C LYS A 32 11.96 -5.60 1.92
N PHE A 33 11.23 -6.26 2.79
CA PHE A 33 10.10 -5.67 3.51
C PHE A 33 10.20 -5.99 5.00
N LYS A 34 9.51 -5.19 5.79
CA LYS A 34 9.34 -5.42 7.21
C LYS A 34 7.87 -5.43 7.56
N SER A 35 7.43 -6.47 8.23
CA SER A 35 6.09 -6.53 8.81
C SER A 35 6.13 -6.14 10.28
N CYS A 36 5.12 -5.40 10.71
CA CYS A 36 4.91 -5.06 12.12
C CYS A 36 3.55 -5.58 12.54
N VAL A 37 3.52 -6.26 13.68
CA VAL A 37 2.31 -6.91 14.15
C VAL A 37 1.97 -6.42 15.55
N TRP A 38 0.91 -5.62 15.62
CA TRP A 38 0.27 -5.25 16.89
C TRP A 38 -1.26 -5.18 16.76
N GLY A 39 -1.81 -5.73 15.71
CA GLY A 39 -3.22 -5.64 15.32
C GLY A 39 -3.35 -6.01 13.87
N PRO A 40 -3.91 -5.15 13.00
CA PRO A 40 -3.92 -5.41 11.57
C PRO A 40 -2.50 -5.61 11.02
N PHE A 41 -2.37 -6.53 10.06
CA PHE A 41 -1.08 -6.75 9.41
C PHE A 41 -0.71 -5.56 8.53
N VAL A 42 0.45 -4.97 8.79
CA VAL A 42 0.97 -3.82 8.04
C VAL A 42 2.34 -4.17 7.46
N MET A 43 2.53 -3.94 6.18
CA MET A 43 3.79 -4.11 5.49
C MET A 43 4.27 -2.77 4.94
N GLY A 44 5.45 -2.32 5.38
CA GLY A 44 6.11 -1.13 4.84
C GLY A 44 7.02 -1.49 3.68
N ILE A 45 6.94 -0.75 2.58
CA ILE A 45 7.77 -0.94 1.39
C ILE A 45 8.35 0.39 0.96
N LYS A 46 9.65 0.41 0.69
CA LYS A 46 10.31 1.59 0.11
C LYS A 46 10.26 1.48 -1.42
N LEU A 47 9.45 2.35 -2.02
CA LEU A 47 9.35 2.43 -3.47
C LEU A 47 10.52 3.23 -4.07
N PRO A 48 10.99 2.91 -5.27
CA PRO A 48 12.01 3.68 -5.94
C PRO A 48 11.49 5.04 -6.39
N MET A 49 12.35 6.06 -6.36
CA MET A 49 11.95 7.44 -6.66
C MET A 49 11.40 7.62 -8.07
N TYR A 50 11.90 6.87 -9.06
CA TYR A 50 11.37 6.95 -10.42
C TYR A 50 9.87 6.58 -10.48
N PHE A 51 9.45 5.58 -9.68
CA PHE A 51 8.05 5.18 -9.61
C PHE A 51 7.19 6.24 -8.90
N ILE A 52 7.70 6.82 -7.83
CA ILE A 52 7.04 7.92 -7.11
C ILE A 52 6.88 9.14 -8.02
N ASN A 53 7.92 9.52 -8.75
CA ASN A 53 7.88 10.63 -9.69
C ASN A 53 6.85 10.41 -10.80
N GLU A 54 6.79 9.20 -11.37
CA GLU A 54 5.79 8.85 -12.39
C GLU A 54 4.35 8.92 -11.84
N LEU A 55 4.12 8.48 -10.59
CA LEU A 55 2.82 8.64 -9.94
C LEU A 55 2.43 10.12 -9.82
N ILE A 56 3.35 10.95 -9.38
CA ILE A 56 3.12 12.40 -9.25
C ILE A 56 2.81 13.03 -10.61
N ASP A 57 3.60 12.70 -11.64
CA ASP A 57 3.40 13.23 -12.99
C ASP A 57 2.04 12.84 -13.56
N ARG A 58 1.61 11.60 -13.37
CA ARG A 58 0.28 11.10 -13.77
C ARG A 58 -0.83 11.83 -13.02
N ALA A 59 -0.68 12.03 -11.73
CA ALA A 59 -1.63 12.79 -10.91
C ALA A 59 -1.76 14.23 -11.42
N GLN A 60 -0.66 14.88 -11.74
CA GLN A 60 -0.67 16.26 -12.26
C GLN A 60 -1.38 16.41 -13.61
N LYS A 61 -1.27 15.41 -14.48
CA LYS A 61 -1.98 15.37 -15.77
C LYS A 61 -3.50 15.24 -15.59
N ASN A 62 -3.96 14.64 -14.50
CA ASN A 62 -5.35 14.28 -14.25
C ASN A 62 -6.08 15.19 -13.26
N ARG A 63 -5.62 16.43 -13.03
CA ARG A 63 -6.18 17.36 -12.04
C ARG A 63 -7.65 17.73 -12.22
N THR A 64 -8.27 17.36 -13.34
CA THR A 64 -9.69 17.60 -13.62
C THR A 64 -10.61 16.54 -13.06
N ASN A 65 -10.07 15.39 -12.61
CA ASN A 65 -10.86 14.27 -12.11
C ASN A 65 -11.07 14.39 -10.60
N ASP A 66 -11.92 15.32 -10.19
CA ASP A 66 -12.19 15.69 -8.80
C ASP A 66 -12.74 14.52 -7.99
N ALA A 67 -12.09 14.19 -6.87
CA ALA A 67 -12.46 13.10 -5.98
C ALA A 67 -13.14 13.55 -4.68
N ARG A 68 -13.14 14.85 -4.35
CA ARG A 68 -13.59 15.39 -3.06
C ARG A 68 -14.99 14.98 -2.61
N ARG A 69 -15.90 14.76 -3.55
CA ARG A 69 -17.27 14.33 -3.23
C ARG A 69 -17.41 12.85 -2.92
N ALA A 70 -16.42 12.07 -3.30
CA ALA A 70 -16.43 10.61 -3.15
C ALA A 70 -15.55 10.12 -1.99
N LEU A 71 -14.67 10.98 -1.50
CA LEU A 71 -13.73 10.68 -0.42
C LEU A 71 -14.13 11.36 0.88
N ALA A 72 -13.65 10.83 1.99
CA ALA A 72 -13.99 11.31 3.33
C ALA A 72 -13.15 12.52 3.78
N GLY A 73 -12.17 12.94 2.98
CA GLY A 73 -11.25 14.01 3.32
C GLY A 73 -11.91 15.37 3.44
N HIS A 74 -11.38 16.23 4.33
CA HIS A 74 -11.62 17.67 4.34
C HIS A 74 -10.43 18.35 3.68
N LEU A 75 -10.27 18.10 2.38
CA LEU A 75 -9.15 18.55 1.57
C LEU A 75 -9.66 19.40 0.41
N ASP A 76 -8.94 20.47 0.10
CA ASP A 76 -9.27 21.33 -1.01
C ASP A 76 -8.95 20.69 -2.37
N LEU A 77 -8.03 19.73 -2.38
CA LEU A 77 -7.53 19.15 -3.61
C LEU A 77 -7.33 17.63 -3.50
N GLU A 78 -8.24 16.89 -4.12
CA GLU A 78 -8.20 15.42 -4.24
C GLU A 78 -8.59 15.02 -5.66
N HIS A 79 -7.83 14.12 -6.27
CA HIS A 79 -8.07 13.67 -7.65
C HIS A 79 -8.00 12.15 -7.77
N PHE A 80 -8.92 11.60 -8.55
CA PHE A 80 -8.80 10.20 -9.00
C PHE A 80 -7.80 10.09 -10.16
N TYR A 81 -7.09 9.00 -10.18
CA TYR A 81 -6.36 8.56 -11.36
C TYR A 81 -7.32 7.99 -12.41
N THR A 82 -6.91 8.01 -13.66
CA THR A 82 -7.68 7.42 -14.77
C THR A 82 -7.65 5.89 -14.73
N PRO A 83 -8.53 5.21 -15.48
CA PRO A 83 -8.44 3.76 -15.65
C PRO A 83 -7.07 3.29 -16.18
N ASP A 84 -6.50 4.00 -17.17
CA ASP A 84 -5.18 3.66 -17.73
C ASP A 84 -4.06 3.81 -16.68
N ASP A 85 -4.16 4.80 -15.79
CA ASP A 85 -3.21 4.97 -14.68
C ASP A 85 -3.35 3.84 -13.66
N LYS A 86 -4.58 3.39 -13.38
CA LYS A 86 -4.82 2.23 -12.51
C LYS A 86 -4.22 0.95 -13.09
N ASP A 87 -4.38 0.73 -14.38
CA ASP A 87 -3.80 -0.43 -15.07
C ASP A 87 -2.27 -0.38 -15.05
N TRP A 88 -1.69 0.79 -15.33
CA TRP A 88 -0.25 0.99 -15.18
C TRP A 88 0.22 0.70 -13.75
N PHE A 89 -0.45 1.27 -12.75
CA PHE A 89 -0.11 1.06 -11.33
C PHE A 89 -0.15 -0.43 -10.98
N MET A 90 -1.22 -1.13 -11.35
CA MET A 90 -1.36 -2.55 -11.09
C MET A 90 -0.29 -3.39 -11.79
N SER A 91 0.12 -3.02 -13.01
CA SER A 91 1.21 -3.70 -13.73
C SER A 91 2.54 -3.67 -12.96
N LYS A 92 2.78 -2.62 -12.17
CA LYS A 92 3.99 -2.46 -11.35
C LYS A 92 3.84 -3.07 -9.95
N MET A 93 2.68 -2.90 -9.35
CA MET A 93 2.45 -3.24 -7.95
C MET A 93 2.00 -4.69 -7.71
N ALA A 94 1.61 -5.43 -8.73
CA ALA A 94 1.08 -6.79 -8.57
C ALA A 94 2.01 -7.71 -7.78
N LYS A 95 3.32 -7.67 -8.03
CA LYS A 95 4.32 -8.47 -7.30
C LYS A 95 4.37 -8.09 -5.81
N ILE A 96 4.19 -6.81 -5.50
CA ILE A 96 4.17 -6.30 -4.13
C ILE A 96 2.92 -6.79 -3.39
N PHE A 97 1.76 -6.74 -4.03
CA PHE A 97 0.53 -7.27 -3.44
C PHE A 97 0.59 -8.78 -3.22
N MET A 98 1.24 -9.52 -4.13
CA MET A 98 1.52 -10.95 -3.91
C MET A 98 2.46 -11.17 -2.71
N ALA A 99 3.52 -10.38 -2.58
CA ALA A 99 4.43 -10.47 -1.44
C ALA A 99 3.72 -10.15 -0.12
N TYR A 100 2.86 -9.12 -0.11
CA TYR A 100 2.02 -8.80 1.06
C TYR A 100 1.16 -10.01 1.45
N ARG A 101 0.48 -10.61 0.50
CA ARG A 101 -0.40 -11.76 0.75
C ARG A 101 0.36 -12.95 1.32
N HIS A 102 1.50 -13.30 0.72
CA HIS A 102 2.31 -14.40 1.23
C HIS A 102 2.81 -14.13 2.66
N SER A 103 3.29 -12.90 2.91
CA SER A 103 3.74 -12.52 4.25
C SER A 103 2.61 -12.54 5.28
N HIS A 104 1.40 -12.18 4.88
CA HIS A 104 0.22 -12.26 5.73
C HIS A 104 -0.14 -13.73 6.04
N GLU A 105 -0.14 -14.60 5.03
CA GLU A 105 -0.39 -16.04 5.20
C GLU A 105 0.64 -16.69 6.11
N ASP A 106 1.93 -16.41 5.89
CA ASP A 106 3.02 -16.93 6.71
C ASP A 106 2.94 -16.43 8.15
N HIS A 107 2.60 -15.13 8.31
CA HIS A 107 2.53 -14.50 9.63
C HIS A 107 1.44 -15.09 10.53
N PHE A 108 0.26 -15.35 9.97
CA PHE A 108 -0.89 -15.91 10.69
C PHE A 108 -0.97 -17.43 10.60
N ASP A 109 0.06 -18.10 10.04
CA ASP A 109 0.10 -19.55 9.85
C ASP A 109 -1.17 -20.10 9.17
N LEU A 110 -1.64 -19.36 8.16
CA LEU A 110 -2.87 -19.72 7.47
C LEU A 110 -2.73 -20.94 6.56
N HIS A 111 -1.53 -21.50 6.43
CA HIS A 111 -1.27 -22.66 5.57
C HIS A 111 -2.03 -23.91 6.00
N GLU A 112 -2.30 -24.07 7.28
CA GLU A 112 -3.07 -25.20 7.80
C GLU A 112 -4.55 -25.17 7.37
N TYR A 113 -5.08 -23.96 7.12
CA TYR A 113 -6.48 -23.74 6.70
C TYR A 113 -6.67 -23.82 5.18
N LEU A 114 -5.59 -23.91 4.40
CA LEU A 114 -5.70 -24.06 2.97
C LEU A 114 -6.16 -25.49 2.62
N PRO A 115 -7.02 -25.66 1.60
CA PRO A 115 -7.36 -26.96 1.08
C PRO A 115 -6.08 -27.75 0.72
N LYS A 116 -6.12 -29.04 0.90
CA LYS A 116 -4.99 -29.91 0.58
C LYS A 116 -5.29 -30.72 -0.67
N ASP A 117 -4.26 -30.96 -1.48
CA ASP A 117 -4.33 -31.92 -2.56
C ASP A 117 -4.23 -33.36 -2.03
N LYS A 118 -4.28 -34.34 -2.95
CA LYS A 118 -4.19 -35.77 -2.62
C LYS A 118 -2.85 -36.18 -1.98
N ASP A 119 -1.81 -35.37 -2.16
CA ASP A 119 -0.46 -35.62 -1.65
C ASP A 119 -0.21 -34.82 -0.34
N GLY A 120 -1.24 -34.10 0.17
CA GLY A 120 -1.19 -33.35 1.41
C GLY A 120 -0.61 -31.95 1.27
N ASN A 121 -0.30 -31.49 0.06
CA ASN A 121 0.21 -30.15 -0.17
C ASN A 121 -0.93 -29.13 -0.16
N SER A 122 -0.66 -27.92 0.36
CA SER A 122 -1.63 -26.84 0.36
C SER A 122 -1.94 -26.37 -1.06
N ILE A 123 -3.23 -26.37 -1.41
CA ILE A 123 -3.70 -25.81 -2.69
C ILE A 123 -3.80 -24.31 -2.53
N ARG A 124 -3.00 -23.56 -3.28
CA ARG A 124 -3.11 -22.11 -3.39
C ARG A 124 -3.94 -21.77 -4.63
N PHE A 125 -5.05 -21.12 -4.43
CA PHE A 125 -5.85 -20.62 -5.54
C PHE A 125 -5.14 -19.45 -6.22
N PRO A 126 -5.23 -19.36 -7.57
CA PRO A 126 -4.71 -18.20 -8.27
C PRO A 126 -5.42 -16.94 -7.77
N MET A 127 -4.64 -16.01 -7.24
CA MET A 127 -5.17 -14.75 -6.75
C MET A 127 -5.30 -13.75 -7.87
N ARG A 128 -6.41 -13.03 -7.84
CA ARG A 128 -6.63 -11.86 -8.67
C ARG A 128 -6.77 -10.65 -7.75
N PHE A 129 -5.99 -9.63 -8.04
CA PHE A 129 -6.16 -8.31 -7.42
C PHE A 129 -6.91 -7.42 -8.39
N SER A 130 -7.93 -6.73 -7.89
CA SER A 130 -8.57 -5.62 -8.60
C SER A 130 -8.31 -4.34 -7.83
N LEU A 131 -7.96 -3.28 -8.51
CA LEU A 131 -7.78 -1.96 -7.92
C LEU A 131 -9.10 -1.21 -7.99
N GLU A 132 -9.81 -1.15 -6.87
CA GLU A 132 -11.11 -0.45 -6.79
C GLU A 132 -10.93 1.04 -7.02
N SER A 133 -10.04 1.68 -6.26
CA SER A 133 -9.79 3.11 -6.33
C SER A 133 -8.31 3.44 -6.20
N LEU A 134 -7.89 4.47 -6.93
CA LEU A 134 -6.59 5.10 -6.79
C LEU A 134 -6.80 6.61 -6.87
N TRP A 135 -6.37 7.33 -5.85
CA TRP A 135 -6.47 8.78 -5.77
C TRP A 135 -5.22 9.40 -5.15
N ILE A 136 -5.09 10.70 -5.30
CA ILE A 136 -4.04 11.49 -4.67
C ILE A 136 -4.65 12.61 -3.86
N ASN A 137 -4.12 12.83 -2.66
CA ASN A 137 -4.46 13.90 -1.76
C ASN A 137 -3.33 14.93 -1.75
N TYR A 138 -3.67 16.19 -1.97
CA TYR A 138 -2.74 17.31 -1.82
C TYR A 138 -3.07 18.05 -0.53
N MET A 139 -2.52 17.56 0.56
CA MET A 139 -2.85 18.03 1.90
C MET A 139 -2.08 19.30 2.26
N GLN A 140 -2.80 20.32 2.69
CA GLN A 140 -2.25 21.58 3.20
C GLN A 140 -2.24 21.60 4.73
N ALA A 141 -1.54 22.58 5.31
CA ALA A 141 -1.54 22.75 6.76
C ALA A 141 -2.95 23.06 7.28
N GLY A 142 -3.43 22.26 8.23
CA GLY A 142 -4.77 22.40 8.81
C GLY A 142 -5.83 21.51 8.15
N GLU A 143 -5.54 20.89 7.02
CA GLU A 143 -6.39 19.89 6.41
C GLU A 143 -6.17 18.51 7.02
N PHE A 144 -7.16 17.64 6.96
CA PHE A 144 -7.08 16.30 7.52
C PHE A 144 -8.07 15.35 6.87
N ASN A 145 -7.74 14.07 6.94
CA ASN A 145 -8.67 12.98 6.68
C ASN A 145 -9.26 12.50 8.01
N PRO A 146 -10.59 12.61 8.22
CA PRO A 146 -11.22 12.07 9.42
C PRO A 146 -11.14 10.55 9.44
N THR A 147 -11.36 9.95 10.61
CA THR A 147 -11.50 8.50 10.72
C THR A 147 -12.66 8.02 9.85
N HIS A 148 -12.41 7.09 8.95
CA HIS A 148 -13.38 6.55 8.03
C HIS A 148 -13.08 5.08 7.71
N ASN A 149 -14.05 4.41 7.10
CA ASN A 149 -13.91 3.02 6.65
C ASN A 149 -13.59 2.97 5.16
N HIS A 150 -12.80 1.98 4.78
CA HIS A 150 -12.58 1.61 3.39
C HIS A 150 -13.39 0.36 3.03
N SER A 151 -13.97 0.34 1.84
CA SER A 151 -14.42 -0.89 1.19
C SER A 151 -13.20 -1.55 0.53
N GLY A 152 -13.11 -2.86 0.57
CA GLY A 152 -11.99 -3.60 0.00
C GLY A 152 -11.17 -4.35 1.04
N ASP A 153 -10.42 -5.33 0.56
CA ASP A 153 -9.67 -6.27 1.40
C ASP A 153 -8.29 -5.75 1.79
N LEU A 154 -7.76 -4.78 1.04
CA LEU A 154 -6.43 -4.20 1.22
C LEU A 154 -6.44 -2.71 0.94
N SER A 155 -5.89 -1.93 1.86
CA SER A 155 -5.61 -0.50 1.67
C SER A 155 -4.10 -0.24 1.72
N PHE A 156 -3.65 0.79 1.01
CA PHE A 156 -2.26 1.24 1.02
C PHE A 156 -2.18 2.77 0.99
N VAL A 157 -1.11 3.32 1.53
CA VAL A 157 -0.77 4.74 1.57
C VAL A 157 0.71 4.93 1.26
#